data_c228f6b021a82df6976454e9cd17a7db
#
_entry.id   c228f6b021a82df6976454e9cd17a7db
#
_cell.length_a   1.000
_cell.length_b   1.000
_cell.length_c   1.000
_cell.angle_alpha   90.00
_cell.angle_beta   90.00
_cell.angle_gamma   90.00
#
_symmetry.space_group_name_H-M   'P 1'
#
loop_
_entity.id
_entity.type
_entity.pdbx_description
1 polymer ?
#
loop_
_entity_poly.entity_id
_entity_poly.type
_entity_poly.pdbx_seq_one_letter_code
_entity_poly.pdbx_strand_id
1 'polypeptide(L)'
;MRNKSRTGVGIHYFLLAALLLLPVSLLAEPITLKRAVELALKHANGAAIAAAEQQSADAGARQLRDNYLPQLAAGSGLGWSYGFPLSLGGSAPSIFNINAQSALFHPELRSFIHAAQSESSAAGSRTKDQRNQIIQDTVLSYAELEKWEQRLDRLHEIYPDVQKMQAAVLDRVKEGIDSELDGTRARLSEARLRLRIAEAQGSADVLREHLSKLTGLPASGIQTESDSLPAFPAAASDDGAPGKAADSSPAVQAAVDHARAQYLRAQGEHRSLLPTADFGAQYALLSTFNNYQNYYIPARPCTTSIGTFLCPASSFQKNNATVGISIHIPLFNATQRARAQAADADALKAKRQADAARNQVSEETLRLERAVTQMQAAHDVAEIEYEIAQKNVEAVETRMKSSTANLHDLDNARTQSSEKLIALQDVTFELERNQVALLRALGNLETWALGIK
;
A
#
# COMPACT_ATOMS: atom_id res chain seq x y z
N MET A 1 -17.91 15.29 -72.06
CA MET A 1 -16.54 14.76 -72.11
C MET A 1 -15.80 15.44 -70.93
N ARG A 2 -15.36 14.82 -69.89
CA ARG A 2 -14.52 13.70 -69.62
C ARG A 2 -14.60 13.33 -68.12
N ASN A 3 -15.15 12.15 -67.86
CA ASN A 3 -15.20 11.53 -66.52
C ASN A 3 -13.81 10.99 -66.23
N LYS A 4 -13.18 11.30 -65.09
CA LYS A 4 -11.94 10.70 -64.60
C LYS A 4 -12.11 10.16 -63.21
N SER A 5 -12.08 8.87 -63.15
CA SER A 5 -12.12 7.96 -62.02
C SER A 5 -11.26 8.37 -60.81
N ARG A 6 -11.89 8.44 -59.62
CA ARG A 6 -11.25 8.50 -58.30
C ARG A 6 -11.52 7.18 -57.53
N THR A 7 -10.93 6.08 -57.96
CA THR A 7 -11.13 4.77 -57.32
C THR A 7 -9.84 4.11 -56.81
N GLY A 8 -8.72 4.83 -56.75
CA GLY A 8 -7.43 4.24 -56.35
C GLY A 8 -6.93 4.50 -54.92
N VAL A 9 -7.52 5.48 -54.18
CA VAL A 9 -6.96 5.90 -52.88
C VAL A 9 -7.61 5.19 -51.69
N GLY A 10 -8.83 4.69 -51.83
CA GLY A 10 -9.58 4.03 -50.74
C GLY A 10 -9.06 2.64 -50.33
N ILE A 11 -8.46 1.91 -51.31
CA ILE A 11 -8.01 0.51 -51.07
C ILE A 11 -6.71 0.45 -50.25
N HIS A 12 -5.83 1.43 -50.38
CA HIS A 12 -4.56 1.47 -49.62
C HIS A 12 -4.75 1.81 -48.17
N TYR A 13 -5.73 2.64 -47.80
CA TYR A 13 -6.05 2.93 -46.42
C TYR A 13 -6.77 1.77 -45.72
N PHE A 14 -7.55 0.98 -46.44
CA PHE A 14 -8.22 -0.21 -45.89
C PHE A 14 -7.23 -1.36 -45.63
N LEU A 15 -6.22 -1.54 -46.46
CA LEU A 15 -5.14 -2.51 -46.24
C LEU A 15 -4.19 -2.10 -45.12
N LEU A 16 -3.95 -0.81 -44.93
CA LEU A 16 -3.12 -0.31 -43.82
C LEU A 16 -3.85 -0.41 -42.47
N ALA A 17 -5.18 -0.21 -42.45
CA ALA A 17 -6.00 -0.38 -41.25
C ALA A 17 -6.19 -1.85 -40.84
N ALA A 18 -6.21 -2.78 -41.84
CA ALA A 18 -6.30 -4.21 -41.57
C ALA A 18 -4.98 -4.81 -41.01
N LEU A 19 -3.84 -4.19 -41.31
CA LEU A 19 -2.53 -4.62 -40.77
C LEU A 19 -2.32 -4.22 -39.32
N LEU A 20 -3.08 -3.23 -38.81
CA LEU A 20 -3.07 -2.78 -37.40
C LEU A 20 -3.99 -3.60 -36.47
N LEU A 21 -4.78 -4.53 -37.05
CA LEU A 21 -5.71 -5.39 -36.30
C LEU A 21 -5.23 -6.86 -36.21
N LEU A 22 -3.97 -7.15 -36.51
CA LEU A 22 -3.40 -8.44 -36.16
C LEU A 22 -3.40 -8.52 -34.61
N PRO A 23 -4.09 -9.49 -34.01
CA PRO A 23 -3.91 -9.77 -32.61
C PRO A 23 -2.44 -10.13 -32.43
N VAL A 24 -1.69 -9.28 -31.77
CA VAL A 24 -0.40 -9.67 -31.21
C VAL A 24 -0.76 -10.80 -30.24
N SER A 25 -0.58 -12.04 -30.72
CA SER A 25 -0.57 -13.20 -29.83
C SER A 25 0.55 -12.93 -28.86
N LEU A 26 0.21 -12.39 -27.69
CA LEU A 26 1.10 -12.33 -26.53
C LEU A 26 1.40 -13.79 -26.21
N LEU A 27 2.46 -14.33 -26.82
CA LEU A 27 3.11 -15.52 -26.33
C LEU A 27 3.41 -15.21 -24.87
N ALA A 28 2.97 -16.06 -23.97
CA ALA A 28 3.32 -15.96 -22.57
C ALA A 28 4.85 -15.98 -22.48
N GLU A 29 5.46 -14.82 -22.20
CA GLU A 29 6.88 -14.76 -21.94
C GLU A 29 7.05 -15.06 -20.43
N PRO A 30 7.91 -16.02 -20.06
CA PRO A 30 8.18 -16.27 -18.65
C PRO A 30 8.70 -14.98 -18.00
N ILE A 31 8.12 -14.63 -16.87
CA ILE A 31 8.41 -13.40 -16.16
C ILE A 31 9.38 -13.72 -15.03
N THR A 32 10.51 -13.02 -14.96
CA THR A 32 11.43 -13.11 -13.81
C THR A 32 10.81 -12.51 -12.55
N LEU A 33 11.19 -13.02 -11.38
CA LEU A 33 10.76 -12.45 -10.10
C LEU A 33 11.03 -10.96 -10.01
N LYS A 34 12.23 -10.52 -10.37
CA LYS A 34 12.60 -9.09 -10.38
C LYS A 34 11.61 -8.25 -11.19
N ARG A 35 11.26 -8.71 -12.39
CA ARG A 35 10.31 -8.00 -13.25
C ARG A 35 8.91 -7.96 -12.67
N ALA A 36 8.46 -9.05 -12.04
CA ALA A 36 7.18 -9.10 -11.35
C ALA A 36 7.11 -8.08 -10.20
N VAL A 37 8.17 -8.00 -9.38
CA VAL A 37 8.28 -7.04 -8.28
C VAL A 37 8.31 -5.58 -8.78
N GLU A 38 9.09 -5.28 -9.83
CA GLU A 38 9.12 -3.93 -10.44
C GLU A 38 7.73 -3.50 -10.93
N LEU A 39 7.00 -4.38 -11.59
CA LEU A 39 5.65 -4.12 -12.08
C LEU A 39 4.65 -3.97 -10.93
N ALA A 40 4.74 -4.82 -9.90
CA ALA A 40 3.86 -4.74 -8.74
C ALA A 40 4.05 -3.42 -7.98
N LEU A 41 5.28 -2.96 -7.79
CA LEU A 41 5.56 -1.66 -7.18
C LEU A 41 5.00 -0.48 -7.99
N LYS A 42 4.83 -0.65 -9.30
CA LYS A 42 4.28 0.38 -10.20
C LYS A 42 2.76 0.34 -10.31
N HIS A 43 2.16 -0.85 -10.29
CA HIS A 43 0.75 -1.04 -10.64
C HIS A 43 -0.14 -1.43 -9.46
N ALA A 44 0.42 -1.95 -8.35
CA ALA A 44 -0.38 -2.35 -7.20
C ALA A 44 -1.11 -1.16 -6.58
N ASN A 45 -2.42 -1.30 -6.38
CA ASN A 45 -3.26 -0.26 -5.77
C ASN A 45 -2.76 0.18 -4.40
N GLY A 46 -2.20 -0.74 -3.60
CA GLY A 46 -1.64 -0.44 -2.29
C GLY A 46 -0.51 0.58 -2.33
N ALA A 47 0.35 0.54 -3.36
CA ALA A 47 1.41 1.54 -3.54
C ALA A 47 0.84 2.92 -3.87
N ALA A 48 -0.18 2.99 -4.73
CA ALA A 48 -0.84 4.24 -5.09
C ALA A 48 -1.58 4.86 -3.90
N ILE A 49 -2.27 4.05 -3.09
CA ILE A 49 -2.97 4.49 -1.88
C ILE A 49 -1.96 5.07 -0.88
N ALA A 50 -0.88 4.35 -0.58
CA ALA A 50 0.15 4.82 0.36
C ALA A 50 0.83 6.12 -0.10
N ALA A 51 1.11 6.25 -1.40
CA ALA A 51 1.65 7.49 -1.97
C ALA A 51 0.65 8.66 -1.85
N ALA A 52 -0.64 8.43 -2.06
CA ALA A 52 -1.68 9.43 -1.88
C ALA A 52 -1.84 9.86 -0.41
N GLU A 53 -1.77 8.93 0.53
CA GLU A 53 -1.78 9.22 1.98
C GLU A 53 -0.58 10.08 2.39
N GLN A 54 0.62 9.78 1.88
CA GLN A 54 1.80 10.59 2.11
C GLN A 54 1.63 12.00 1.53
N GLN A 55 1.14 12.13 0.29
CA GLN A 55 0.87 13.42 -0.32
C GLN A 55 -0.16 14.25 0.46
N SER A 56 -1.18 13.59 1.01
CA SER A 56 -2.19 14.22 1.87
C SER A 56 -1.57 14.75 3.16
N ALA A 57 -0.72 13.96 3.83
CA ALA A 57 -0.02 14.38 5.04
C ALA A 57 0.94 15.56 4.76
N ASP A 58 1.67 15.53 3.65
CA ASP A 58 2.55 16.62 3.20
C ASP A 58 1.76 17.91 2.91
N ALA A 59 0.59 17.77 2.28
CA ALA A 59 -0.29 18.91 2.03
C ALA A 59 -0.85 19.51 3.33
N GLY A 60 -1.22 18.66 4.31
CA GLY A 60 -1.64 19.09 5.64
C GLY A 60 -0.55 19.88 6.38
N ALA A 61 0.70 19.42 6.31
CA ALA A 61 1.84 20.16 6.90
C ALA A 61 2.06 21.52 6.21
N ARG A 62 1.93 21.57 4.88
CA ARG A 62 2.00 22.85 4.12
C ARG A 62 0.85 23.77 4.49
N GLN A 63 -0.39 23.25 4.58
CA GLN A 63 -1.56 24.04 4.96
C GLN A 63 -1.37 24.77 6.30
N LEU A 64 -0.84 24.07 7.31
CA LEU A 64 -0.56 24.71 8.61
C LEU A 64 0.53 25.78 8.52
N ARG A 65 1.60 25.53 7.77
CA ARG A 65 2.67 26.50 7.57
C ARG A 65 2.19 27.74 6.83
N ASP A 66 1.32 27.55 5.85
CA ASP A 66 0.83 28.61 4.98
C ASP A 66 -0.16 29.56 5.69
N ASN A 67 -0.58 29.27 6.94
CA ASN A 67 -1.29 30.22 7.80
C ASN A 67 -0.45 31.47 8.14
N TYR A 68 0.88 31.40 8.03
CA TYR A 68 1.75 32.58 8.16
C TYR A 68 1.78 33.45 6.88
N LEU A 69 1.28 32.95 5.75
CA LEU A 69 1.17 33.71 4.53
C LEU A 69 -0.14 34.53 4.54
N PRO A 70 -0.13 35.76 4.00
CA PRO A 70 -1.35 36.53 3.87
C PRO A 70 -2.38 35.78 3.01
N GLN A 71 -3.56 35.57 3.56
CA GLN A 71 -4.69 35.01 2.84
C GLN A 71 -5.54 36.18 2.31
N LEU A 72 -5.68 36.22 1.00
CA LEU A 72 -6.43 37.28 0.30
C LEU A 72 -7.78 36.70 -0.15
N ALA A 73 -8.86 37.38 0.25
CA ALA A 73 -10.19 37.08 -0.21
C ALA A 73 -10.85 38.33 -0.78
N ALA A 74 -11.41 38.23 -1.98
CA ALA A 74 -12.23 39.27 -2.58
C ALA A 74 -13.70 38.84 -2.59
N GLY A 75 -14.58 39.75 -2.26
CA GLY A 75 -16.00 39.47 -2.16
C GLY A 75 -16.88 40.68 -2.43
N SER A 76 -18.18 40.47 -2.46
CA SER A 76 -19.23 41.48 -2.51
C SER A 76 -20.30 41.13 -1.52
N GLY A 77 -20.77 42.07 -0.71
CA GLY A 77 -21.85 41.88 0.25
C GLY A 77 -22.97 42.85 -0.04
N LEU A 78 -24.04 42.34 -0.65
CA LEU A 78 -25.27 43.13 -0.86
C LEU A 78 -26.20 42.86 0.32
N GLY A 79 -26.64 43.92 0.98
CA GLY A 79 -27.55 43.80 2.13
C GLY A 79 -28.14 45.13 2.53
N TRP A 80 -29.08 45.09 3.45
CA TRP A 80 -29.67 46.28 4.06
C TRP A 80 -29.30 46.33 5.53
N SER A 81 -28.81 47.48 6.03
CA SER A 81 -28.59 47.73 7.45
C SER A 81 -29.27 49.01 7.89
N TYR A 82 -29.83 48.99 9.10
CA TYR A 82 -30.50 50.14 9.71
C TYR A 82 -29.88 50.40 11.08
N GLY A 83 -29.52 51.64 11.35
CA GLY A 83 -28.99 52.07 12.64
C GLY A 83 -27.49 52.27 12.65
N PHE A 84 -26.98 52.93 13.69
CA PHE A 84 -25.57 53.21 13.93
C PHE A 84 -25.20 52.71 15.34
N PRO A 85 -24.04 52.05 15.54
CA PRO A 85 -23.03 51.68 14.56
C PRO A 85 -23.47 50.54 13.65
N LEU A 86 -23.07 50.62 12.38
CA LEU A 86 -23.20 49.51 11.43
C LEU A 86 -22.57 48.27 12.07
N SER A 87 -23.27 47.16 12.00
CA SER A 87 -23.01 45.97 12.78
C SER A 87 -21.54 45.68 13.03
N LEU A 88 -21.20 45.23 14.27
CA LEU A 88 -19.88 44.78 14.71
C LEU A 88 -19.24 43.69 13.85
N GLY A 89 -20.00 43.07 12.96
CA GLY A 89 -19.55 42.02 12.04
C GLY A 89 -18.89 42.53 10.75
N GLY A 90 -18.68 43.84 10.61
CA GLY A 90 -18.00 44.41 9.44
C GLY A 90 -18.78 44.27 8.12
N SER A 91 -20.04 43.94 8.19
CA SER A 91 -20.90 43.70 7.03
C SER A 91 -21.72 44.89 6.61
N ALA A 92 -21.08 46.08 6.56
CA ALA A 92 -21.67 47.15 5.77
C ALA A 92 -21.81 46.67 4.32
N PRO A 93 -22.98 46.86 3.68
CA PRO A 93 -23.12 46.43 2.28
C PRO A 93 -22.02 47.02 1.44
N SER A 94 -21.23 46.19 0.82
CA SER A 94 -20.10 46.57 -0.01
C SER A 94 -20.25 46.06 -1.42
N ILE A 95 -20.07 46.93 -2.42
CA ILE A 95 -20.03 46.53 -3.82
C ILE A 95 -18.84 45.59 -4.05
N PHE A 96 -17.73 45.90 -3.37
CA PHE A 96 -16.49 45.17 -3.48
C PHE A 96 -15.73 45.25 -2.14
N ASN A 97 -15.18 44.13 -1.69
CA ASN A 97 -14.27 44.12 -0.56
C ASN A 97 -13.09 43.18 -0.82
N ILE A 98 -11.94 43.54 -0.29
CA ILE A 98 -10.73 42.69 -0.24
C ILE A 98 -10.34 42.60 1.23
N ASN A 99 -10.16 41.37 1.69
CA ASN A 99 -9.67 41.09 3.04
C ASN A 99 -8.34 40.37 2.93
N ALA A 100 -7.35 40.80 3.68
CA ALA A 100 -6.08 40.13 3.88
C ALA A 100 -5.92 39.76 5.36
N GLN A 101 -5.60 38.53 5.65
CA GLN A 101 -5.35 38.09 7.01
C GLN A 101 -4.12 37.19 7.05
N SER A 102 -3.31 37.31 8.09
CA SER A 102 -2.10 36.49 8.30
C SER A 102 -1.83 36.32 9.79
N ALA A 103 -1.40 35.14 10.20
CA ALA A 103 -0.89 34.90 11.53
C ALA A 103 0.49 35.56 11.70
N LEU A 104 0.66 36.49 12.67
CA LEU A 104 1.94 37.12 12.99
C LEU A 104 2.66 36.37 14.11
N PHE A 105 1.95 36.10 15.19
CA PHE A 105 2.50 35.45 16.35
C PHE A 105 1.49 34.44 16.92
N HIS A 106 1.75 33.17 16.64
CA HIS A 106 0.95 32.03 17.05
C HIS A 106 1.85 30.94 17.63
N PRO A 107 2.14 30.96 18.95
CA PRO A 107 3.06 29.99 19.58
C PRO A 107 2.62 28.54 19.39
N GLU A 108 1.31 28.26 19.38
CA GLU A 108 0.71 26.96 19.13
C GLU A 108 0.92 26.49 17.69
N LEU A 109 0.81 27.38 16.72
CA LEU A 109 0.90 27.06 15.30
C LEU A 109 2.26 26.43 14.96
N ARG A 110 3.34 26.93 15.55
CA ARG A 110 4.67 26.35 15.36
C ARG A 110 4.72 24.89 15.82
N SER A 111 4.08 24.57 16.94
CA SER A 111 4.02 23.20 17.44
C SER A 111 3.16 22.30 16.55
N PHE A 112 2.02 22.80 16.06
CA PHE A 112 1.17 22.07 15.14
C PHE A 112 1.86 21.84 13.78
N ILE A 113 2.64 22.78 13.27
CA ILE A 113 3.44 22.59 12.06
C ILE A 113 4.46 21.47 12.25
N HIS A 114 5.21 21.46 13.36
CA HIS A 114 6.15 20.38 13.64
C HIS A 114 5.46 19.04 13.89
N ALA A 115 4.27 19.04 14.49
CA ALA A 115 3.44 17.84 14.62
C ALA A 115 3.04 17.28 13.25
N ALA A 116 2.55 18.15 12.36
CA ALA A 116 2.17 17.75 11.01
C ALA A 116 3.37 17.26 10.16
N GLN A 117 4.55 17.89 10.34
CA GLN A 117 5.79 17.40 9.72
C GLN A 117 6.18 16.01 10.21
N SER A 118 6.06 15.75 11.52
CA SER A 118 6.31 14.42 12.09
C SER A 118 5.27 13.39 11.59
N GLU A 119 4.00 13.78 11.42
CA GLU A 119 2.98 12.91 10.83
C GLU A 119 3.25 12.62 9.34
N SER A 120 3.74 13.62 8.58
CA SER A 120 4.21 13.42 7.21
C SER A 120 5.38 12.43 7.13
N SER A 121 6.35 12.52 8.07
CA SER A 121 7.43 11.54 8.20
C SER A 121 6.90 10.14 8.52
N ALA A 122 5.91 10.04 9.42
CA ALA A 122 5.24 8.78 9.75
C ALA A 122 4.53 8.18 8.52
N ALA A 123 3.84 9.01 7.72
CA ALA A 123 3.21 8.58 6.49
C ALA A 123 4.25 8.07 5.46
N GLY A 124 5.40 8.74 5.34
CA GLY A 124 6.52 8.28 4.51
C GLY A 124 7.06 6.92 4.95
N SER A 125 7.17 6.68 6.25
CA SER A 125 7.58 5.37 6.79
C SER A 125 6.52 4.29 6.56
N ARG A 126 5.21 4.62 6.67
CA ARG A 126 4.11 3.70 6.30
C ARG A 126 4.15 3.35 4.81
N THR A 127 4.47 4.31 3.95
CA THR A 127 4.63 4.06 2.50
C THR A 127 5.75 3.06 2.22
N LYS A 128 6.88 3.15 2.94
CA LYS A 128 7.96 2.16 2.83
C LYS A 128 7.53 0.77 3.32
N ASP A 129 6.81 0.70 4.44
CA ASP A 129 6.28 -0.59 4.94
C ASP A 129 5.29 -1.21 3.96
N GLN A 130 4.40 -0.42 3.38
CA GLN A 130 3.45 -0.89 2.35
C GLN A 130 4.17 -1.39 1.09
N ARG A 131 5.25 -0.72 0.66
CA ARG A 131 6.09 -1.21 -0.45
C ARG A 131 6.70 -2.57 -0.11
N ASN A 132 7.27 -2.73 1.09
CA ASN A 132 7.81 -4.02 1.54
C ASN A 132 6.74 -5.12 1.61
N GLN A 133 5.51 -4.77 1.98
CA GLN A 133 4.39 -5.70 1.97
C GLN A 133 4.02 -6.15 0.55
N ILE A 134 3.98 -5.23 -0.42
CA ILE A 134 3.73 -5.54 -1.83
C ILE A 134 4.84 -6.44 -2.39
N ILE A 135 6.11 -6.14 -2.07
CA ILE A 135 7.22 -6.99 -2.48
C ILE A 135 7.07 -8.39 -1.91
N GLN A 136 6.78 -8.51 -0.61
CA GLN A 136 6.57 -9.81 0.04
C GLN A 136 5.42 -10.59 -0.60
N ASP A 137 4.27 -9.96 -0.80
CA ASP A 137 3.10 -10.57 -1.43
C ASP A 137 3.41 -11.07 -2.85
N THR A 138 4.11 -10.24 -3.64
CA THR A 138 4.53 -10.61 -5.00
C THR A 138 5.51 -11.77 -5.01
N VAL A 139 6.52 -11.74 -4.14
CA VAL A 139 7.54 -12.80 -4.04
C VAL A 139 6.89 -14.12 -3.64
N LEU A 140 6.04 -14.12 -2.61
CA LEU A 140 5.37 -15.32 -2.12
C LEU A 140 4.40 -15.90 -3.15
N SER A 141 3.60 -15.04 -3.80
CA SER A 141 2.68 -15.47 -4.85
C SER A 141 3.42 -16.02 -6.08
N TYR A 142 4.59 -15.47 -6.40
CA TYR A 142 5.44 -15.95 -7.48
C TYR A 142 6.05 -17.32 -7.14
N ALA A 143 6.66 -17.48 -5.97
CA ALA A 143 7.25 -18.74 -5.52
C ALA A 143 6.17 -19.84 -5.39
N GLU A 144 4.99 -19.50 -4.89
CA GLU A 144 3.88 -20.45 -4.79
C GLU A 144 3.35 -20.87 -6.16
N LEU A 145 3.27 -19.93 -7.13
CA LEU A 145 2.90 -20.26 -8.51
C LEU A 145 3.93 -21.20 -9.15
N GLU A 146 5.22 -20.92 -8.99
CA GLU A 146 6.31 -21.79 -9.47
C GLU A 146 6.19 -23.21 -8.89
N LYS A 147 5.94 -23.34 -7.61
CA LYS A 147 5.68 -24.64 -6.95
C LYS A 147 4.51 -25.39 -7.61
N TRP A 148 3.38 -24.69 -7.87
CA TRP A 148 2.21 -25.32 -8.47
C TRP A 148 2.41 -25.64 -9.95
N GLU A 149 3.14 -24.84 -10.71
CA GLU A 149 3.51 -25.10 -12.11
C GLU A 149 4.40 -26.35 -12.19
N GLN A 150 5.47 -26.43 -11.40
CA GLN A 150 6.34 -27.60 -11.33
C GLN A 150 5.56 -28.88 -10.92
N ARG A 151 4.64 -28.76 -9.96
CA ARG A 151 3.78 -29.88 -9.55
C ARG A 151 2.85 -30.33 -10.65
N LEU A 152 2.25 -29.39 -11.37
CA LEU A 152 1.35 -29.67 -12.50
C LEU A 152 2.07 -30.38 -13.65
N ASP A 153 3.26 -29.90 -14.02
CA ASP A 153 4.09 -30.51 -15.04
C ASP A 153 4.43 -31.97 -14.68
N ARG A 154 4.82 -32.20 -13.43
CA ARG A 154 5.12 -33.56 -12.95
C ARG A 154 3.91 -34.47 -12.94
N LEU A 155 2.74 -33.96 -12.56
CA LEU A 155 1.50 -34.73 -12.60
C LEU A 155 1.08 -35.08 -14.04
N HIS A 156 1.30 -34.17 -14.99
CA HIS A 156 1.05 -34.42 -16.41
C HIS A 156 2.01 -35.43 -17.03
N GLU A 157 3.27 -35.48 -16.59
CA GLU A 157 4.22 -36.50 -17.02
C GLU A 157 3.78 -37.90 -16.58
N ILE A 158 3.26 -38.04 -15.35
CA ILE A 158 2.90 -39.34 -14.78
C ILE A 158 1.53 -39.83 -15.31
N TYR A 159 0.63 -38.92 -15.68
CA TYR A 159 -0.75 -39.25 -16.01
C TYR A 159 -0.91 -40.26 -17.14
N PRO A 160 -0.19 -40.19 -18.28
CA PRO A 160 -0.27 -41.24 -19.34
C PRO A 160 0.11 -42.63 -18.87
N ASP A 161 1.08 -42.76 -17.97
CA ASP A 161 1.54 -44.03 -17.48
C ASP A 161 0.51 -44.68 -16.51
N VAL A 162 -0.12 -43.84 -15.66
CA VAL A 162 -1.23 -44.33 -14.82
C VAL A 162 -2.42 -44.77 -15.67
N GLN A 163 -2.75 -44.10 -16.76
CA GLN A 163 -3.80 -44.49 -17.68
C GLN A 163 -3.47 -45.83 -18.36
N LYS A 164 -2.24 -46.01 -18.85
CA LYS A 164 -1.80 -47.29 -19.44
C LYS A 164 -1.87 -48.42 -18.42
N MET A 165 -1.43 -48.18 -17.19
CA MET A 165 -1.48 -49.18 -16.13
C MET A 165 -2.92 -49.55 -15.77
N GLN A 166 -3.82 -48.55 -15.65
CA GLN A 166 -5.24 -48.81 -15.43
C GLN A 166 -5.85 -49.70 -16.53
N ALA A 167 -5.59 -49.35 -17.81
CA ALA A 167 -6.08 -50.14 -18.94
C ALA A 167 -5.57 -51.60 -18.91
N ALA A 168 -4.28 -51.78 -18.64
CA ALA A 168 -3.70 -53.12 -18.51
C ALA A 168 -4.33 -53.94 -17.34
N VAL A 169 -4.56 -53.32 -16.18
CA VAL A 169 -5.24 -54.04 -15.06
C VAL A 169 -6.68 -54.38 -15.43
N LEU A 170 -7.43 -53.48 -16.08
CA LEU A 170 -8.82 -53.74 -16.48
C LEU A 170 -8.93 -54.87 -17.50
N ASP A 171 -8.00 -55.00 -18.42
CA ASP A 171 -7.95 -56.07 -19.41
C ASP A 171 -7.63 -57.41 -18.72
N ARG A 172 -6.69 -57.44 -17.79
CA ARG A 172 -6.39 -58.67 -16.99
C ARG A 172 -7.56 -59.09 -16.10
N VAL A 173 -8.35 -58.11 -15.58
CA VAL A 173 -9.60 -58.44 -14.86
C VAL A 173 -10.62 -59.11 -15.80
N LYS A 174 -10.78 -58.61 -17.04
CA LYS A 174 -11.66 -59.21 -18.06
C LYS A 174 -11.24 -60.65 -18.42
N GLU A 175 -9.92 -60.88 -18.43
CA GLU A 175 -9.35 -62.24 -18.68
C GLU A 175 -9.39 -63.15 -17.45
N GLY A 176 -9.89 -62.66 -16.28
CA GLY A 176 -9.96 -63.41 -15.07
C GLY A 176 -8.62 -63.64 -14.33
N ILE A 177 -7.58 -62.87 -14.72
CA ILE A 177 -6.23 -62.95 -14.15
C ILE A 177 -6.16 -62.17 -12.84
N ASP A 178 -6.74 -60.95 -12.83
CA ASP A 178 -6.78 -60.05 -11.67
C ASP A 178 -8.21 -59.97 -11.08
N SER A 179 -8.34 -59.55 -9.84
CA SER A 179 -9.63 -59.43 -9.15
C SER A 179 -10.38 -58.16 -9.56
N GLU A 180 -11.71 -58.13 -9.45
CA GLU A 180 -12.51 -56.90 -9.61
C GLU A 180 -12.10 -55.80 -8.63
N LEU A 181 -11.59 -56.20 -7.46
CA LEU A 181 -11.04 -55.23 -6.48
C LEU A 181 -9.82 -54.51 -7.02
N ASP A 182 -8.93 -55.21 -7.74
CA ASP A 182 -7.73 -54.60 -8.33
C ASP A 182 -8.11 -53.66 -9.45
N GLY A 183 -9.09 -53.97 -10.28
CA GLY A 183 -9.67 -53.07 -11.29
C GLY A 183 -10.29 -51.81 -10.66
N THR A 184 -10.92 -51.96 -9.49
CA THR A 184 -11.48 -50.81 -8.75
C THR A 184 -10.38 -49.93 -8.15
N ARG A 185 -9.31 -50.54 -7.63
CA ARG A 185 -8.13 -49.83 -7.11
C ARG A 185 -7.43 -49.04 -8.22
N ALA A 186 -7.26 -49.62 -9.41
CA ALA A 186 -6.66 -48.95 -10.53
C ALA A 186 -7.47 -47.71 -11.00
N ARG A 187 -8.83 -47.83 -11.00
CA ARG A 187 -9.71 -46.69 -11.26
C ARG A 187 -9.60 -45.60 -10.18
N LEU A 188 -9.45 -45.99 -8.92
CA LEU A 188 -9.27 -45.03 -7.83
C LEU A 188 -7.94 -44.29 -7.93
N SER A 189 -6.84 -44.98 -8.31
CA SER A 189 -5.53 -44.36 -8.50
C SER A 189 -5.59 -43.28 -9.59
N GLU A 190 -6.18 -43.59 -10.75
CA GLU A 190 -6.38 -42.60 -11.84
C GLU A 190 -7.29 -41.42 -11.41
N ALA A 191 -8.39 -41.69 -10.72
CA ALA A 191 -9.29 -40.66 -10.22
C ALA A 191 -8.61 -39.71 -9.22
N ARG A 192 -7.77 -40.25 -8.33
CA ARG A 192 -6.95 -39.45 -7.39
C ARG A 192 -5.95 -38.55 -8.14
N LEU A 193 -5.31 -39.06 -9.17
CA LEU A 193 -4.37 -38.28 -9.97
C LEU A 193 -5.09 -37.15 -10.72
N ARG A 194 -6.25 -37.38 -11.31
CA ARG A 194 -7.10 -36.34 -11.90
C ARG A 194 -7.51 -35.28 -10.91
N LEU A 195 -7.86 -35.66 -9.69
CA LEU A 195 -8.16 -34.70 -8.63
C LEU A 195 -6.95 -33.82 -8.32
N ARG A 196 -5.76 -34.41 -8.13
CA ARG A 196 -4.52 -33.64 -7.88
C ARG A 196 -4.18 -32.68 -9.02
N ILE A 197 -4.38 -33.08 -10.29
CA ILE A 197 -4.20 -32.20 -11.44
C ILE A 197 -5.19 -31.01 -11.38
N ALA A 198 -6.47 -31.27 -11.09
CA ALA A 198 -7.46 -30.22 -11.00
C ALA A 198 -7.19 -29.24 -9.83
N GLU A 199 -6.71 -29.74 -8.70
CA GLU A 199 -6.29 -28.93 -7.54
C GLU A 199 -5.08 -28.05 -7.90
N ALA A 200 -4.06 -28.61 -8.55
CA ALA A 200 -2.86 -27.87 -8.96
C ALA A 200 -3.19 -26.80 -10.01
N GLN A 201 -4.01 -27.15 -11.02
CA GLN A 201 -4.47 -26.20 -12.03
C GLN A 201 -5.26 -25.06 -11.40
N GLY A 202 -6.23 -25.38 -10.53
CA GLY A 202 -7.04 -24.36 -9.86
C GLY A 202 -6.20 -23.41 -8.99
N SER A 203 -5.22 -23.95 -8.25
CA SER A 203 -4.31 -23.13 -7.43
C SER A 203 -3.43 -22.23 -8.30
N ALA A 204 -2.87 -22.74 -9.39
CA ALA A 204 -2.07 -21.95 -10.33
C ALA A 204 -2.91 -20.84 -10.97
N ASP A 205 -4.15 -21.10 -11.38
CA ASP A 205 -5.03 -20.11 -12.01
C ASP A 205 -5.39 -18.97 -11.03
N VAL A 206 -5.65 -19.29 -9.75
CA VAL A 206 -5.90 -18.27 -8.71
C VAL A 206 -4.67 -17.40 -8.49
N LEU A 207 -3.48 -17.98 -8.44
CA LEU A 207 -2.23 -17.24 -8.25
C LEU A 207 -1.87 -16.38 -9.47
N ARG A 208 -2.13 -16.87 -10.69
CA ARG A 208 -1.98 -16.06 -11.90
C ARG A 208 -2.90 -14.84 -11.90
N GLU A 209 -4.15 -15.03 -11.47
CA GLU A 209 -5.10 -13.91 -11.34
C GLU A 209 -4.65 -12.92 -10.26
N HIS A 210 -4.12 -13.41 -9.12
CA HIS A 210 -3.58 -12.54 -8.08
C HIS A 210 -2.37 -11.73 -8.56
N LEU A 211 -1.40 -12.39 -9.19
CA LEU A 211 -0.24 -11.72 -9.80
C LEU A 211 -0.64 -10.76 -10.92
N SER A 212 -1.68 -11.07 -11.69
CA SER A 212 -2.24 -10.17 -12.70
C SER A 212 -2.71 -8.85 -12.07
N LYS A 213 -3.40 -8.90 -10.93
CA LYS A 213 -3.84 -7.71 -10.19
C LYS A 213 -2.68 -6.91 -9.61
N LEU A 214 -1.62 -7.58 -9.18
CA LEU A 214 -0.43 -6.91 -8.64
C LEU A 214 0.40 -6.26 -9.76
N THR A 215 0.64 -6.98 -10.87
CA THR A 215 1.57 -6.56 -11.92
C THR A 215 0.93 -5.75 -13.04
N GLY A 216 -0.40 -5.84 -13.19
CA GLY A 216 -1.14 -5.25 -14.31
C GLY A 216 -1.02 -6.03 -15.63
N LEU A 217 -0.41 -7.22 -15.62
CA LEU A 217 -0.30 -8.10 -16.78
C LEU A 217 -1.54 -9.00 -16.92
N PRO A 218 -1.91 -9.44 -18.11
CA PRO A 218 -2.99 -10.40 -18.27
C PRO A 218 -2.62 -11.76 -17.67
N ALA A 219 -3.54 -12.39 -16.93
CA ALA A 219 -3.29 -13.66 -16.23
C ALA A 219 -2.80 -14.78 -17.17
N SER A 220 -3.29 -14.81 -18.42
CA SER A 220 -2.86 -15.78 -19.44
C SER A 220 -1.41 -15.62 -19.91
N GLY A 221 -0.79 -14.47 -19.64
CA GLY A 221 0.60 -14.17 -19.99
C GLY A 221 1.58 -14.38 -18.84
N ILE A 222 1.11 -14.83 -17.65
CA ILE A 222 1.96 -15.02 -16.49
C ILE A 222 2.38 -16.48 -16.41
N GLN A 223 3.67 -16.72 -16.63
CA GLN A 223 4.39 -17.97 -16.37
C GLN A 223 5.65 -17.62 -15.57
N THR A 224 6.01 -18.46 -14.62
CA THR A 224 7.23 -18.28 -13.85
C THR A 224 8.45 -18.76 -14.63
N GLU A 225 9.58 -18.08 -14.44
CA GLU A 225 10.87 -18.54 -14.94
C GLU A 225 11.55 -19.36 -13.84
N SER A 226 11.84 -20.62 -14.13
CA SER A 226 12.55 -21.49 -13.18
C SER A 226 13.89 -20.88 -12.80
N ASP A 227 14.27 -21.03 -11.53
CA ASP A 227 15.51 -20.49 -10.97
C ASP A 227 15.63 -18.95 -10.96
N SER A 228 14.53 -18.24 -11.11
CA SER A 228 14.55 -16.77 -11.04
C SER A 228 14.58 -16.21 -9.63
N LEU A 229 14.32 -17.03 -8.60
CA LEU A 229 14.48 -16.64 -7.20
C LEU A 229 15.96 -16.50 -6.86
N PRO A 230 16.39 -15.33 -6.33
CA PRO A 230 17.77 -15.18 -5.87
C PRO A 230 18.05 -16.12 -4.69
N ALA A 231 19.28 -16.61 -4.58
CA ALA A 231 19.66 -17.41 -3.43
C ALA A 231 19.44 -16.64 -2.12
N PHE A 232 18.83 -17.31 -1.16
CA PHE A 232 18.65 -16.72 0.17
C PHE A 232 19.99 -16.57 0.89
N PRO A 233 20.22 -15.45 1.57
CA PRO A 233 21.44 -15.30 2.38
C PRO A 233 21.44 -16.35 3.50
N ALA A 234 22.61 -16.90 3.81
CA ALA A 234 22.77 -17.82 4.93
C ALA A 234 22.26 -17.14 6.21
N ALA A 235 21.45 -17.87 6.98
CA ALA A 235 20.94 -17.38 8.26
C ALA A 235 22.12 -17.15 9.21
N ALA A 236 22.59 -15.91 9.30
CA ALA A 236 23.54 -15.51 10.31
C ALA A 236 22.78 -15.36 11.63
N SER A 237 23.05 -16.24 12.60
CA SER A 237 22.56 -16.08 13.97
C SER A 237 23.35 -14.92 14.62
N ASP A 238 22.81 -13.70 14.51
CA ASP A 238 23.33 -12.53 15.21
C ASP A 238 22.43 -12.26 16.42
N ASP A 239 22.93 -12.48 17.63
CA ASP A 239 22.18 -12.24 18.88
C ASP A 239 21.65 -10.80 19.00
N GLY A 240 22.15 -9.87 18.18
CA GLY A 240 21.68 -8.48 18.09
C GLY A 240 20.62 -8.22 17.00
N ALA A 241 20.32 -9.19 16.13
CA ALA A 241 19.43 -8.99 14.98
C ALA A 241 18.01 -8.53 15.34
N PRO A 242 17.33 -9.06 16.38
CA PRO A 242 16.00 -8.58 16.75
C PRO A 242 15.95 -7.10 17.15
N GLY A 243 16.99 -6.61 17.85
CA GLY A 243 17.09 -5.19 18.22
C GLY A 243 17.36 -4.29 17.01
N LYS A 244 18.28 -4.70 16.14
CA LYS A 244 18.60 -3.98 14.90
C LYS A 244 17.39 -3.94 13.94
N ALA A 245 16.66 -5.04 13.81
CA ALA A 245 15.44 -5.13 13.02
C ALA A 245 14.36 -4.15 13.53
N ALA A 246 14.16 -4.09 14.84
CA ALA A 246 13.21 -3.16 15.44
C ALA A 246 13.61 -1.69 15.17
N ASP A 247 14.91 -1.36 15.22
CA ASP A 247 15.38 0.01 14.96
C ASP A 247 15.30 0.42 13.48
N SER A 248 15.46 -0.52 12.56
CA SER A 248 15.41 -0.28 11.10
C SER A 248 14.01 -0.43 10.51
N SER A 249 13.04 -1.00 11.26
CA SER A 249 11.70 -1.28 10.76
C SER A 249 10.93 0.00 10.40
N PRO A 250 10.42 0.13 9.16
CA PRO A 250 9.60 1.27 8.78
C PRO A 250 8.30 1.37 9.61
N ALA A 251 7.73 0.25 10.04
CA ALA A 251 6.54 0.23 10.89
C ALA A 251 6.82 0.82 12.27
N VAL A 252 7.98 0.51 12.88
CA VAL A 252 8.41 1.10 14.15
C VAL A 252 8.72 2.58 13.98
N GLN A 253 9.42 2.98 12.92
CA GLN A 253 9.70 4.38 12.63
C GLN A 253 8.41 5.18 12.46
N ALA A 254 7.42 4.65 11.74
CA ALA A 254 6.11 5.27 11.60
C ALA A 254 5.41 5.47 12.95
N ALA A 255 5.47 4.48 13.84
CA ALA A 255 4.87 4.57 15.17
C ALA A 255 5.60 5.60 16.06
N VAL A 256 6.93 5.67 15.99
CA VAL A 256 7.74 6.65 16.72
C VAL A 256 7.48 8.09 16.23
N ASP A 257 7.45 8.29 14.90
CA ASP A 257 7.16 9.60 14.32
C ASP A 257 5.72 10.04 14.62
N HIS A 258 4.76 9.11 14.61
CA HIS A 258 3.39 9.38 15.04
C HIS A 258 3.32 9.77 16.53
N ALA A 259 4.04 9.07 17.40
CA ALA A 259 4.11 9.41 18.82
C ALA A 259 4.72 10.81 19.04
N ARG A 260 5.76 11.15 18.27
CA ARG A 260 6.33 12.50 18.25
C ARG A 260 5.33 13.55 17.78
N ALA A 261 4.54 13.24 16.74
CA ALA A 261 3.50 14.13 16.27
C ALA A 261 2.45 14.42 17.34
N GLN A 262 1.98 13.38 18.06
CA GLN A 262 1.02 13.54 19.15
C GLN A 262 1.60 14.36 20.34
N TYR A 263 2.85 14.12 20.70
CA TYR A 263 3.55 14.92 21.70
C TYR A 263 3.64 16.41 21.32
N LEU A 264 3.98 16.70 20.07
CA LEU A 264 4.04 18.08 19.56
C LEU A 264 2.65 18.72 19.47
N ARG A 265 1.60 17.95 19.18
CA ARG A 265 0.20 18.42 19.27
C ARG A 265 -0.17 18.79 20.69
N ALA A 266 0.16 17.96 21.67
CA ALA A 266 -0.08 18.26 23.08
C ALA A 266 0.62 19.57 23.51
N GLN A 267 1.88 19.77 23.09
CA GLN A 267 2.56 21.05 23.28
C GLN A 267 1.82 22.22 22.61
N GLY A 268 1.25 22.02 21.42
CA GLY A 268 0.45 23.01 20.72
C GLY A 268 -0.79 23.40 21.53
N GLU A 269 -1.54 22.41 22.03
CA GLU A 269 -2.72 22.63 22.84
C GLU A 269 -2.41 23.41 24.14
N HIS A 270 -1.29 23.12 24.79
CA HIS A 270 -0.82 23.92 25.92
C HIS A 270 -0.46 25.36 25.52
N ARG A 271 0.19 25.55 24.37
CA ARG A 271 0.56 26.86 23.87
C ARG A 271 -0.60 27.70 23.35
N SER A 272 -1.75 27.09 23.04
CA SER A 272 -2.98 27.80 22.68
C SER A 272 -3.59 28.61 23.87
N LEU A 273 -3.02 28.47 25.07
CA LEU A 273 -3.34 29.32 26.21
C LEU A 273 -2.49 30.60 26.25
N LEU A 274 -1.53 30.76 25.34
CA LEU A 274 -0.69 31.95 25.24
C LEU A 274 -1.35 33.02 24.35
N PRO A 275 -0.96 34.30 24.47
CA PRO A 275 -1.44 35.35 23.58
C PRO A 275 -1.07 35.09 22.13
N THR A 276 -1.98 35.46 21.23
CA THR A 276 -1.79 35.41 19.77
C THR A 276 -1.91 36.79 19.16
N ALA A 277 -1.28 36.99 18.01
CA ALA A 277 -1.37 38.22 17.23
C ALA A 277 -1.55 37.92 15.75
N ASP A 278 -2.56 38.56 15.16
CA ASP A 278 -2.93 38.46 13.76
C ASP A 278 -2.77 39.79 13.06
N PHE A 279 -2.29 39.79 11.83
CA PHE A 279 -2.34 40.92 10.93
C PHE A 279 -3.65 40.87 10.13
N GLY A 280 -4.35 41.98 10.05
CA GLY A 280 -5.53 42.19 9.23
C GLY A 280 -5.45 43.43 8.39
N ALA A 281 -5.81 43.34 7.12
CA ALA A 281 -6.02 44.45 6.25
C ALA A 281 -7.32 44.26 5.46
N GLN A 282 -8.12 45.27 5.39
CA GLN A 282 -9.40 45.26 4.69
C GLN A 282 -9.56 46.51 3.86
N TYR A 283 -9.99 46.34 2.63
CA TYR A 283 -10.48 47.42 1.79
C TYR A 283 -11.91 47.11 1.39
N ALA A 284 -12.81 48.10 1.52
CA ALA A 284 -14.20 47.96 1.15
C ALA A 284 -14.70 49.20 0.37
N LEU A 285 -15.34 48.94 -0.76
CA LEU A 285 -16.11 49.90 -1.48
C LEU A 285 -17.58 49.79 -1.08
N LEU A 286 -18.05 50.71 -0.23
CA LEU A 286 -19.39 50.64 0.34
C LEU A 286 -20.48 50.98 -0.70
N SER A 287 -21.62 50.29 -0.61
CA SER A 287 -22.79 50.51 -1.48
C SER A 287 -23.59 51.71 -1.00
N THR A 288 -24.14 52.46 -1.90
CA THR A 288 -25.04 53.61 -1.62
C THR A 288 -26.53 53.24 -1.66
N PHE A 289 -26.86 51.93 -1.77
CA PHE A 289 -28.25 51.49 -1.92
C PHE A 289 -29.17 51.79 -0.72
N ASN A 290 -28.63 52.05 0.45
CA ASN A 290 -29.42 52.26 1.66
C ASN A 290 -29.42 53.70 2.17
N ASN A 291 -29.52 54.68 1.30
CA ASN A 291 -29.63 56.11 1.66
C ASN A 291 -28.50 56.60 2.62
N TYR A 292 -27.29 56.15 2.33
CA TYR A 292 -26.10 56.52 3.08
C TYR A 292 -25.70 58.00 2.99
N GLN A 293 -26.43 58.82 2.27
CA GLN A 293 -26.20 60.27 2.19
C GLN A 293 -26.16 60.89 3.61
N ASN A 294 -26.88 60.33 4.55
CA ASN A 294 -26.89 60.80 5.95
C ASN A 294 -25.70 60.29 6.76
N TYR A 295 -24.91 59.32 6.27
CA TYR A 295 -23.72 58.80 6.92
C TYR A 295 -22.44 59.47 6.38
N TYR A 296 -22.48 60.13 5.26
CA TYR A 296 -21.37 60.89 4.67
C TYR A 296 -21.45 62.36 5.08
N ILE A 297 -21.37 62.63 6.38
CA ILE A 297 -21.28 64.01 6.87
C ILE A 297 -19.88 64.51 6.55
N PRO A 298 -19.72 65.54 5.69
CA PRO A 298 -18.40 66.09 5.43
C PRO A 298 -17.82 66.67 6.73
N ALA A 299 -16.51 66.50 6.91
CA ALA A 299 -15.80 67.07 8.04
C ALA A 299 -16.07 68.57 8.14
N ARG A 300 -16.69 69.00 9.22
CA ARG A 300 -16.91 70.39 9.49
C ARG A 300 -15.90 70.89 10.53
N PRO A 301 -15.33 72.08 10.37
CA PRO A 301 -14.53 72.64 11.42
C PRO A 301 -15.41 72.84 12.67
N CYS A 302 -15.04 72.26 13.79
CA CYS A 302 -15.68 72.48 15.05
C CYS A 302 -15.00 73.65 15.70
N THR A 303 -15.75 74.73 15.89
CA THR A 303 -15.30 75.88 16.61
C THR A 303 -15.83 75.75 18.04
N THR A 304 -14.94 75.57 19.01
CA THR A 304 -15.25 75.64 20.43
C THR A 304 -14.67 76.90 21.04
N SER A 305 -15.13 77.31 22.20
CA SER A 305 -14.64 78.49 22.92
C SER A 305 -13.15 78.47 23.26
N ILE A 306 -12.44 77.42 22.99
CA ILE A 306 -11.01 77.20 23.28
C ILE A 306 -10.16 77.15 21.96
N GLY A 307 -10.79 77.25 20.78
CA GLY A 307 -10.10 77.19 19.51
C GLY A 307 -10.76 76.32 18.44
N THR A 308 -10.34 76.41 17.22
CA THR A 308 -10.82 75.55 16.14
C THR A 308 -10.03 74.28 16.11
N PHE A 309 -10.67 73.19 16.53
CA PHE A 309 -10.11 71.86 16.43
C PHE A 309 -10.69 71.15 15.19
N LEU A 310 -9.88 70.31 14.57
CA LEU A 310 -10.37 69.36 13.61
C LEU A 310 -11.19 68.31 14.36
N CYS A 311 -12.50 68.43 14.31
CA CYS A 311 -13.34 67.33 14.74
C CYS A 311 -13.03 66.14 13.86
N PRO A 312 -12.78 64.94 14.47
CA PRO A 312 -12.64 63.74 13.67
C PRO A 312 -13.88 63.61 12.83
N ALA A 313 -13.69 63.67 11.53
CA ALA A 313 -14.74 63.57 10.56
C ALA A 313 -15.47 62.23 10.82
N SER A 314 -16.69 62.28 11.26
CA SER A 314 -17.61 61.11 11.25
C SER A 314 -18.11 60.84 9.82
N SER A 315 -17.27 61.09 8.83
CA SER A 315 -17.60 60.88 7.44
C SER A 315 -17.26 59.46 7.06
N PHE A 316 -18.25 58.62 7.00
CA PHE A 316 -18.13 57.33 6.31
C PHE A 316 -17.79 57.60 4.86
N GLN A 317 -16.54 57.32 4.48
CA GLN A 317 -16.12 57.43 3.12
C GLN A 317 -16.62 56.23 2.32
N LYS A 318 -16.98 56.44 1.07
CA LYS A 318 -17.36 55.38 0.13
C LYS A 318 -16.26 54.30 0.03
N ASN A 319 -15.01 54.72 0.17
CA ASN A 319 -13.83 53.87 0.22
C ASN A 319 -13.37 53.77 1.68
N ASN A 320 -13.34 52.53 2.21
CA ASN A 320 -12.88 52.26 3.57
C ASN A 320 -11.66 51.34 3.49
N ALA A 321 -10.57 51.73 4.07
CA ALA A 321 -9.36 50.90 4.22
C ALA A 321 -8.99 50.81 5.71
N THR A 322 -8.85 49.63 6.21
CA THR A 322 -8.45 49.34 7.57
C THR A 322 -7.25 48.39 7.55
N VAL A 323 -6.20 48.77 8.28
CA VAL A 323 -5.00 47.91 8.47
C VAL A 323 -4.68 47.91 9.95
N GLY A 324 -4.42 46.74 10.52
CA GLY A 324 -4.14 46.67 11.94
C GLY A 324 -3.60 45.32 12.38
N ILE A 325 -3.24 45.25 13.63
CA ILE A 325 -2.84 44.01 14.34
C ILE A 325 -3.87 43.78 15.45
N SER A 326 -4.45 42.59 15.45
CA SER A 326 -5.34 42.10 16.50
C SER A 326 -4.56 41.23 17.46
N ILE A 327 -4.60 41.54 18.76
CA ILE A 327 -3.97 40.75 19.82
C ILE A 327 -5.06 40.11 20.63
N HIS A 328 -5.03 38.79 20.74
CA HIS A 328 -5.97 38.00 21.52
C HIS A 328 -5.25 37.42 22.76
N ILE A 329 -5.74 37.69 23.96
CA ILE A 329 -5.20 37.19 25.21
C ILE A 329 -6.29 36.36 25.92
N PRO A 330 -6.17 35.01 25.92
CA PRO A 330 -7.13 34.13 26.60
C PRO A 330 -6.90 34.17 28.11
N LEU A 331 -7.73 34.91 28.85
CA LEU A 331 -7.58 35.04 30.32
C LEU A 331 -8.06 33.78 31.04
N PHE A 332 -9.14 33.17 30.59
CA PHE A 332 -9.69 31.93 31.17
C PHE A 332 -10.35 31.10 30.08
N ASN A 333 -9.86 29.85 29.88
CA ASN A 333 -10.43 28.90 28.92
C ASN A 333 -10.35 27.48 29.51
N ALA A 334 -11.40 27.05 30.23
CA ALA A 334 -11.48 25.73 30.83
C ALA A 334 -11.53 24.62 29.78
N THR A 335 -12.22 24.89 28.65
CA THR A 335 -12.31 23.94 27.51
C THR A 335 -10.93 23.66 26.92
N GLN A 336 -10.11 24.70 26.74
CA GLN A 336 -8.77 24.54 26.18
C GLN A 336 -7.84 23.76 27.14
N ARG A 337 -7.99 23.97 28.48
CA ARG A 337 -7.25 23.16 29.46
C ARG A 337 -7.62 21.69 29.40
N ALA A 338 -8.92 21.37 29.24
CA ALA A 338 -9.38 19.99 29.08
C ALA A 338 -8.85 19.37 27.76
N ARG A 339 -8.80 20.13 26.67
CA ARG A 339 -8.19 19.69 25.40
C ARG A 339 -6.70 19.38 25.55
N ALA A 340 -5.96 20.24 26.24
CA ALA A 340 -4.53 19.99 26.51
C ALA A 340 -4.32 18.71 27.32
N GLN A 341 -5.13 18.45 28.35
CA GLN A 341 -5.08 17.21 29.14
C GLN A 341 -5.42 15.97 28.29
N ALA A 342 -6.41 16.08 27.39
CA ALA A 342 -6.75 14.99 26.48
C ALA A 342 -5.58 14.71 25.51
N ALA A 343 -4.96 15.76 24.97
CA ALA A 343 -3.81 15.63 24.09
C ALA A 343 -2.58 15.02 24.78
N ASP A 344 -2.36 15.32 26.08
CA ASP A 344 -1.32 14.67 26.89
C ASP A 344 -1.55 13.16 27.02
N ALA A 345 -2.82 12.76 27.24
CA ALA A 345 -3.19 11.34 27.28
C ALA A 345 -3.01 10.65 25.94
N ASP A 346 -3.37 11.31 24.83
CA ASP A 346 -3.15 10.80 23.49
C ASP A 346 -1.66 10.66 23.15
N ALA A 347 -0.83 11.61 23.55
CA ALA A 347 0.62 11.54 23.41
C ALA A 347 1.23 10.36 24.19
N LEU A 348 0.79 10.14 25.44
CA LEU A 348 1.21 8.99 26.24
C LEU A 348 0.78 7.67 25.59
N LYS A 349 -0.46 7.58 25.12
CA LYS A 349 -0.99 6.42 24.39
C LYS A 349 -0.14 6.11 23.14
N ALA A 350 0.12 7.12 22.32
CA ALA A 350 0.92 6.96 21.11
C ALA A 350 2.36 6.50 21.41
N LYS A 351 2.97 7.03 22.48
CA LYS A 351 4.28 6.56 22.95
C LYS A 351 4.25 5.08 23.34
N ARG A 352 3.23 4.65 24.11
CA ARG A 352 3.09 3.22 24.47
C ARG A 352 2.83 2.32 23.26
N GLN A 353 2.12 2.82 22.27
CA GLN A 353 1.93 2.10 21.00
C GLN A 353 3.25 1.95 20.23
N ALA A 354 4.11 2.97 20.21
CA ALA A 354 5.44 2.87 19.61
C ALA A 354 6.34 1.87 20.35
N ASP A 355 6.33 1.88 21.69
CA ASP A 355 7.05 0.91 22.53
C ASP A 355 6.55 -0.52 22.23
N ALA A 356 5.23 -0.71 22.12
CA ALA A 356 4.62 -2.01 21.83
C ALA A 356 4.98 -2.49 20.41
N ALA A 357 4.96 -1.61 19.40
CA ALA A 357 5.35 -1.94 18.02
C ALA A 357 6.82 -2.39 17.95
N ARG A 358 7.70 -1.72 18.69
CA ARG A 358 9.12 -2.11 18.79
C ARG A 358 9.29 -3.50 19.38
N ASN A 359 8.61 -3.79 20.49
CA ASN A 359 8.66 -5.11 21.12
C ASN A 359 8.11 -6.20 20.19
N GLN A 360 6.98 -5.92 19.53
CA GLN A 360 6.35 -6.85 18.60
C GLN A 360 7.28 -7.21 17.43
N VAL A 361 7.96 -6.22 16.82
CA VAL A 361 8.91 -6.48 15.73
C VAL A 361 10.10 -7.28 16.23
N SER A 362 10.63 -6.98 17.43
CA SER A 362 11.73 -7.74 18.03
C SER A 362 11.35 -9.21 18.29
N GLU A 363 10.19 -9.46 18.89
CA GLU A 363 9.67 -10.80 19.15
C GLU A 363 9.40 -11.57 17.86
N GLU A 364 8.78 -10.93 16.85
CA GLU A 364 8.50 -11.53 15.56
C GLU A 364 9.80 -11.90 14.81
N THR A 365 10.81 -11.03 14.86
CA THR A 365 12.11 -11.32 14.25
C THR A 365 12.75 -12.56 14.88
N LEU A 366 12.76 -12.64 16.22
CA LEU A 366 13.29 -13.82 16.92
C LEU A 366 12.49 -15.09 16.55
N ARG A 367 11.16 -14.98 16.49
CA ARG A 367 10.29 -16.10 16.09
C ARG A 367 10.62 -16.57 14.68
N LEU A 368 10.79 -15.63 13.73
CA LEU A 368 11.15 -15.95 12.34
C LEU A 368 12.53 -16.60 12.22
N GLU A 369 13.55 -16.13 12.96
CA GLU A 369 14.86 -16.78 12.99
C GLU A 369 14.79 -18.23 13.44
N ARG A 370 13.99 -18.51 14.49
CA ARG A 370 13.79 -19.87 14.98
C ARG A 370 12.97 -20.71 14.00
N ALA A 371 11.96 -20.11 13.35
CA ALA A 371 11.17 -20.78 12.34
C ALA A 371 12.03 -21.16 11.11
N VAL A 372 12.89 -20.29 10.63
CA VAL A 372 13.83 -20.60 9.53
C VAL A 372 14.74 -21.77 9.91
N THR A 373 15.34 -21.76 11.10
CA THR A 373 16.19 -22.88 11.58
C THR A 373 15.39 -24.20 11.65
N GLN A 374 14.16 -24.14 12.14
CA GLN A 374 13.29 -25.33 12.22
C GLN A 374 12.91 -25.85 10.83
N MET A 375 12.52 -24.94 9.92
CA MET A 375 12.13 -25.32 8.56
C MET A 375 13.31 -25.83 7.74
N GLN A 376 14.53 -25.33 7.98
CA GLN A 376 15.73 -25.89 7.37
C GLN A 376 15.93 -27.35 7.76
N ALA A 377 15.83 -27.67 9.04
CA ALA A 377 15.92 -29.06 9.51
C ALA A 377 14.76 -29.93 8.98
N ALA A 378 13.55 -29.37 8.84
CA ALA A 378 12.42 -30.08 8.26
C ALA A 378 12.61 -30.36 6.75
N HIS A 379 13.22 -29.41 6.03
CA HIS A 379 13.58 -29.59 4.63
C HIS A 379 14.58 -30.73 4.45
N ASP A 380 15.67 -30.75 5.25
CA ASP A 380 16.67 -31.81 5.19
C ASP A 380 16.03 -33.20 5.43
N VAL A 381 15.08 -33.30 6.36
CA VAL A 381 14.33 -34.55 6.61
C VAL A 381 13.47 -34.94 5.40
N ALA A 382 12.71 -33.97 4.83
CA ALA A 382 11.84 -34.23 3.70
C ALA A 382 12.62 -34.63 2.44
N GLU A 383 13.80 -34.06 2.22
CA GLU A 383 14.70 -34.41 1.13
C GLU A 383 15.17 -35.86 1.25
N ILE A 384 15.66 -36.28 2.44
CA ILE A 384 16.08 -37.67 2.71
C ILE A 384 14.89 -38.63 2.54
N GLU A 385 13.71 -38.29 3.05
CA GLU A 385 12.51 -39.10 2.89
C GLU A 385 12.11 -39.32 1.42
N TYR A 386 12.23 -38.27 0.61
CA TYR A 386 11.98 -38.34 -0.83
C TYR A 386 13.04 -39.20 -1.53
N GLU A 387 14.33 -39.06 -1.19
CA GLU A 387 15.39 -39.91 -1.72
C GLU A 387 15.17 -41.41 -1.41
N ILE A 388 14.75 -41.73 -0.17
CA ILE A 388 14.41 -43.09 0.22
C ILE A 388 13.24 -43.61 -0.62
N ALA A 389 12.19 -42.80 -0.83
CA ALA A 389 11.03 -43.20 -1.62
C ALA A 389 11.37 -43.43 -3.11
N GLN A 390 12.27 -42.62 -3.69
CA GLN A 390 12.79 -42.82 -5.05
C GLN A 390 13.56 -44.15 -5.15
N LYS A 391 14.48 -44.43 -4.23
CA LYS A 391 15.24 -45.68 -4.21
C LYS A 391 14.32 -46.89 -4.01
N ASN A 392 13.22 -46.74 -3.27
CA ASN A 392 12.23 -47.80 -3.13
C ASN A 392 11.51 -48.08 -4.46
N VAL A 393 11.16 -47.08 -5.26
CA VAL A 393 10.60 -47.25 -6.60
C VAL A 393 11.56 -48.03 -7.49
N GLU A 394 12.86 -47.68 -7.53
CA GLU A 394 13.88 -48.36 -8.33
C GLU A 394 14.06 -49.84 -7.88
N ALA A 395 14.02 -50.07 -6.55
CA ALA A 395 14.10 -51.43 -6.00
C ALA A 395 12.87 -52.30 -6.41
N VAL A 396 11.66 -51.76 -6.36
CA VAL A 396 10.44 -52.44 -6.78
C VAL A 396 10.44 -52.69 -8.29
N GLU A 397 10.87 -51.76 -9.11
CA GLU A 397 11.02 -51.93 -10.57
C GLU A 397 12.02 -53.04 -10.90
N THR A 398 13.12 -53.15 -10.17
CA THR A 398 14.11 -54.24 -10.33
C THR A 398 13.52 -55.58 -9.91
N ARG A 399 12.74 -55.65 -8.82
CA ARG A 399 12.04 -56.85 -8.36
C ARG A 399 10.93 -57.28 -9.32
N MET A 400 10.26 -56.33 -10.01
CA MET A 400 9.30 -56.65 -11.08
C MET A 400 10.00 -57.33 -12.27
N LYS A 401 11.17 -56.86 -12.67
CA LYS A 401 11.96 -57.48 -13.78
C LYS A 401 12.36 -58.92 -13.44
N SER A 402 12.53 -59.24 -12.16
CA SER A 402 12.81 -60.60 -11.66
C SER A 402 11.54 -61.37 -11.26
N SER A 403 10.36 -60.86 -11.58
CA SER A 403 9.06 -61.48 -11.25
C SER A 403 8.81 -61.70 -9.74
N THR A 404 9.49 -60.96 -8.88
CA THR A 404 9.37 -61.05 -7.40
C THR A 404 8.56 -59.90 -6.79
N ALA A 405 8.02 -58.97 -7.60
CA ALA A 405 7.07 -57.94 -7.19
C ALA A 405 5.94 -57.85 -8.23
N ASN A 406 4.77 -57.41 -7.80
CA ASN A 406 3.61 -57.25 -8.66
C ASN A 406 3.35 -55.75 -9.01
N LEU A 407 2.38 -55.52 -9.90
CA LEU A 407 2.03 -54.16 -10.36
C LEU A 407 1.50 -53.28 -9.23
N HIS A 408 0.81 -53.87 -8.25
CA HIS A 408 0.30 -53.17 -7.07
C HIS A 408 1.45 -52.64 -6.17
N ASP A 409 2.53 -53.41 -6.04
CA ASP A 409 3.70 -52.99 -5.27
C ASP A 409 4.35 -51.77 -5.93
N LEU A 410 4.42 -51.72 -7.27
CA LEU A 410 4.93 -50.59 -8.00
C LEU A 410 4.02 -49.36 -7.88
N ASP A 411 2.69 -49.52 -7.98
CA ASP A 411 1.73 -48.44 -7.82
C ASP A 411 1.83 -47.80 -6.42
N ASN A 412 1.94 -48.64 -5.39
CA ASN A 412 2.13 -48.20 -3.99
C ASN A 412 3.47 -47.43 -3.84
N ALA A 413 4.58 -47.92 -4.38
CA ALA A 413 5.88 -47.28 -4.29
C ALA A 413 5.88 -45.91 -5.01
N ARG A 414 5.29 -45.84 -6.20
CA ARG A 414 5.16 -44.59 -6.98
C ARG A 414 4.25 -43.56 -6.29
N THR A 415 3.14 -44.03 -5.73
CA THR A 415 2.22 -43.18 -4.93
C THR A 415 2.95 -42.59 -3.74
N GLN A 416 3.69 -43.40 -2.99
CA GLN A 416 4.47 -42.98 -1.84
C GLN A 416 5.57 -41.96 -2.25
N SER A 417 6.28 -42.22 -3.35
CA SER A 417 7.30 -41.28 -3.87
C SER A 417 6.68 -39.94 -4.28
N SER A 418 5.51 -39.96 -4.91
CA SER A 418 4.77 -38.73 -5.27
C SER A 418 4.32 -37.97 -4.01
N GLU A 419 3.87 -38.66 -2.97
CA GLU A 419 3.48 -38.02 -1.70
C GLU A 419 4.68 -37.35 -1.00
N LYS A 420 5.85 -38.01 -1.00
CA LYS A 420 7.07 -37.45 -0.42
C LYS A 420 7.61 -36.29 -1.23
N LEU A 421 7.51 -36.30 -2.56
CA LEU A 421 7.84 -35.15 -3.41
C LEU A 421 6.93 -33.95 -3.09
N ILE A 422 5.64 -34.15 -2.97
CA ILE A 422 4.68 -33.11 -2.60
C ILE A 422 5.03 -32.52 -1.23
N ALA A 423 5.34 -33.39 -0.25
CA ALA A 423 5.74 -32.95 1.08
C ALA A 423 7.04 -32.12 1.05
N LEU A 424 8.04 -32.54 0.27
CA LEU A 424 9.26 -31.78 0.06
C LEU A 424 8.99 -30.40 -0.55
N GLN A 425 8.20 -30.31 -1.61
CA GLN A 425 7.82 -29.03 -2.23
C GLN A 425 7.10 -28.10 -1.26
N ASP A 426 6.22 -28.65 -0.41
CA ASP A 426 5.47 -27.85 0.57
C ASP A 426 6.41 -27.32 1.67
N VAL A 427 7.33 -28.15 2.18
CA VAL A 427 8.32 -27.73 3.19
C VAL A 427 9.32 -26.71 2.60
N THR A 428 9.74 -26.88 1.35
CA THR A 428 10.60 -25.92 0.63
C THR A 428 9.91 -24.56 0.56
N PHE A 429 8.65 -24.51 0.14
CA PHE A 429 7.89 -23.27 0.07
C PHE A 429 7.70 -22.62 1.46
N GLU A 430 7.43 -23.41 2.52
CA GLU A 430 7.31 -22.86 3.87
C GLU A 430 8.66 -22.32 4.39
N LEU A 431 9.78 -22.94 4.02
CA LEU A 431 11.11 -22.43 4.31
C LEU A 431 11.34 -21.06 3.63
N GLU A 432 11.08 -20.97 2.33
CA GLU A 432 11.17 -19.74 1.54
C GLU A 432 10.28 -18.64 2.11
N ARG A 433 9.05 -18.98 2.49
CA ARG A 433 8.10 -18.06 3.11
C ARG A 433 8.64 -17.45 4.39
N ASN A 434 9.24 -18.28 5.27
CA ASN A 434 9.83 -17.80 6.51
C ASN A 434 11.10 -16.96 6.25
N GLN A 435 11.92 -17.32 5.26
CA GLN A 435 13.10 -16.57 4.85
C GLN A 435 12.72 -15.19 4.29
N VAL A 436 11.70 -15.11 3.43
CA VAL A 436 11.18 -13.86 2.88
C VAL A 436 10.62 -12.97 4.00
N ALA A 437 9.89 -13.54 4.95
CA ALA A 437 9.37 -12.81 6.10
C ALA A 437 10.50 -12.27 6.99
N LEU A 438 11.55 -13.05 7.20
CA LEU A 438 12.75 -12.64 7.94
C LEU A 438 13.50 -11.51 7.21
N LEU A 439 13.68 -11.60 5.90
CA LEU A 439 14.28 -10.53 5.09
C LEU A 439 13.50 -9.23 5.18
N ARG A 440 12.15 -9.31 5.20
CA ARG A 440 11.30 -8.13 5.43
C ARG A 440 11.52 -7.55 6.82
N ALA A 441 11.52 -8.37 7.87
CA ALA A 441 11.74 -7.94 9.24
C ALA A 441 13.10 -7.25 9.43
N LEU A 442 14.15 -7.77 8.76
CA LEU A 442 15.49 -7.20 8.76
C LEU A 442 15.66 -5.97 7.84
N GLY A 443 14.64 -5.63 7.03
CA GLY A 443 14.67 -4.51 6.09
C GLY A 443 15.45 -4.77 4.79
N ASN A 444 15.83 -6.01 4.52
CA ASN A 444 16.68 -6.39 3.37
C ASN A 444 15.87 -6.97 2.19
N LEU A 445 14.53 -7.02 2.29
CA LEU A 445 13.69 -7.69 1.30
C LEU A 445 13.77 -7.00 -0.08
N GLU A 446 13.71 -5.67 -0.14
CA GLU A 446 13.75 -4.91 -1.40
C GLU A 446 15.09 -5.09 -2.12
N THR A 447 16.21 -5.01 -1.38
CA THR A 447 17.56 -5.19 -1.93
C THR A 447 17.76 -6.60 -2.47
N TRP A 448 17.28 -7.61 -1.75
CA TRP A 448 17.33 -9.00 -2.16
C TRP A 448 16.47 -9.27 -3.41
N ALA A 449 15.20 -8.85 -3.42
CA ALA A 449 14.27 -9.13 -4.50
C ALA A 449 14.62 -8.41 -5.82
N LEU A 450 15.20 -7.21 -5.74
CA LEU A 450 15.59 -6.42 -6.92
C LEU A 450 17.05 -6.63 -7.33
N GLY A 451 17.85 -7.34 -6.53
CA GLY A 451 19.26 -7.55 -6.80
C GLY A 451 20.08 -6.24 -6.76
N ILE A 452 19.66 -5.27 -5.95
CA ILE A 452 20.36 -4.00 -5.76
C ILE A 452 21.50 -4.24 -4.76
N LYS A 453 22.74 -4.03 -5.18
CA LYS A 453 23.93 -4.13 -4.32
C LYS A 453 24.19 -2.83 -3.58
#